data_f5f07ffe304242a214384d38794885e2
#
_entry.id   f5f07ffe304242a214384d38794885e2
#
_cell.length_a   1.000
_cell.length_b   1.000
_cell.length_c   1.000
_cell.angle_alpha   90.00
_cell.angle_beta   90.00
_cell.angle_gamma   90.00
#
_symmetry.space_group_name_H-M   'P 1'
#
loop_
_entity.id
_entity.type
_entity.pdbx_description
1 polymer ?
#
loop_
_entity_poly.entity_id
_entity_poly.type
_entity_poly.pdbx_seq_one_letter_code
_entity_poly.pdbx_strand_id
1 'polypeptide(L)'
;KAPILNLIGSDDDYTPGILVKDICKEMKKAGANVEVYEFKKGHHSFDSIHPVTFWPEALAINEKFAQLKNDGSITFITDEGKAMSANSFEDRVKIFETGEVKFGAHSGGDWSIRRDAMDKALSFMKKCLL
;
A
#
# COMPACT_ATOMS: atom_id res chain seq x y z
N LYS A 1 -23.69 -3.15 -2.00
CA LYS A 1 -22.41 -2.61 -1.52
C LYS A 1 -21.76 -1.88 -2.69
N ALA A 2 -21.16 -0.70 -2.44
CA ALA A 2 -20.44 0.04 -3.47
C ALA A 2 -19.23 -0.77 -3.98
N PRO A 3 -18.97 -0.79 -5.29
CA PRO A 3 -17.80 -1.41 -5.85
C PRO A 3 -16.53 -0.59 -5.49
N ILE A 4 -15.39 -1.28 -5.40
CA ILE A 4 -14.11 -0.70 -5.00
C ILE A 4 -13.08 -1.01 -6.08
N LEU A 5 -12.32 -0.01 -6.51
CA LEU A 5 -11.15 -0.17 -7.37
C LEU A 5 -9.89 0.25 -6.61
N ASN A 6 -8.91 -0.65 -6.54
CA ASN A 6 -7.57 -0.35 -6.04
C ASN A 6 -6.59 -0.33 -7.21
N LEU A 7 -5.86 0.76 -7.34
CA LEU A 7 -4.79 0.95 -8.31
C LEU A 7 -3.46 0.95 -7.54
N ILE A 8 -2.55 0.06 -7.87
CA ILE A 8 -1.29 -0.14 -7.15
C ILE A 8 -0.11 -0.15 -8.10
N GLY A 9 1.06 0.25 -7.62
CA GLY A 9 2.32 0.16 -8.34
C GLY A 9 3.09 -1.11 -7.98
N SER A 10 3.76 -1.75 -8.98
CA SER A 10 4.58 -2.94 -8.71
C SER A 10 5.89 -2.63 -8.00
N ASP A 11 6.39 -1.42 -8.16
CA ASP A 11 7.68 -0.96 -7.64
C ASP A 11 7.49 0.03 -6.47
N ASP A 12 6.29 0.01 -5.85
CA ASP A 12 6.02 0.80 -4.64
C ASP A 12 6.75 0.16 -3.44
N ASP A 13 7.91 0.72 -3.13
CA ASP A 13 8.75 0.34 -2.00
C ASP A 13 8.44 1.14 -0.72
N TYR A 14 7.48 2.08 -0.80
CA TYR A 14 6.98 2.82 0.35
C TYR A 14 5.78 2.12 1.01
N THR A 15 4.79 1.73 0.21
CA THR A 15 3.60 0.99 0.64
C THR A 15 3.35 -0.19 -0.29
N PRO A 16 4.03 -1.33 -0.09
CA PRO A 16 4.02 -2.44 -1.03
C PRO A 16 2.61 -2.92 -1.40
N GLY A 17 2.35 -3.03 -2.70
CA GLY A 17 1.06 -3.41 -3.24
C GLY A 17 0.58 -4.81 -2.83
N ILE A 18 1.49 -5.67 -2.35
CA ILE A 18 1.14 -7.00 -1.85
C ILE A 18 0.17 -6.93 -0.67
N LEU A 19 0.34 -5.96 0.23
CA LEU A 19 -0.54 -5.75 1.37
C LEU A 19 -1.96 -5.38 0.93
N VAL A 20 -2.08 -4.53 -0.09
CA VAL A 20 -3.37 -4.16 -0.69
C VAL A 20 -4.02 -5.37 -1.36
N LYS A 21 -3.24 -6.19 -2.08
CA LYS A 21 -3.76 -7.42 -2.72
C LYS A 21 -4.34 -8.39 -1.70
N ASP A 22 -3.67 -8.58 -0.57
CA ASP A 22 -4.12 -9.49 0.49
C ASP A 22 -5.40 -8.98 1.16
N ILE A 23 -5.47 -7.69 1.50
CA ILE A 23 -6.69 -7.07 2.03
C ILE A 23 -7.85 -7.22 1.03
N CYS A 24 -7.63 -6.93 -0.25
CA CYS A 24 -8.65 -7.06 -1.29
C CYS A 24 -9.13 -8.50 -1.46
N LYS A 25 -8.25 -9.49 -1.29
CA LYS A 25 -8.61 -10.91 -1.31
C LYS A 25 -9.55 -11.27 -0.17
N GLU A 26 -9.27 -10.81 1.05
CA GLU A 26 -10.15 -11.03 2.19
C GLU A 26 -11.50 -10.28 2.03
N MET A 27 -11.48 -9.05 1.51
CA MET A 27 -12.71 -8.31 1.19
C MET A 27 -13.58 -9.04 0.18
N LYS A 28 -12.98 -9.64 -0.87
CA LYS A 28 -13.70 -10.46 -1.84
C LYS A 28 -14.32 -11.70 -1.19
N LYS A 29 -13.61 -12.41 -0.32
CA LYS A 29 -14.14 -13.53 0.46
C LYS A 29 -15.34 -13.12 1.31
N ALA A 30 -15.32 -11.91 1.85
CA ALA A 30 -16.43 -11.31 2.62
C ALA A 30 -17.58 -10.79 1.73
N GLY A 31 -17.55 -11.04 0.41
CA GLY A 31 -18.59 -10.65 -0.54
C GLY A 31 -18.55 -9.19 -0.98
N ALA A 32 -17.41 -8.51 -0.87
CA ALA A 32 -17.23 -7.18 -1.45
C ALA A 32 -16.91 -7.28 -2.95
N ASN A 33 -17.44 -6.31 -3.73
CA ASN A 33 -17.08 -6.15 -5.13
C ASN A 33 -15.81 -5.32 -5.22
N VAL A 34 -14.64 -5.98 -5.34
CA VAL A 34 -13.32 -5.32 -5.33
C VAL A 34 -12.55 -5.69 -6.59
N GLU A 35 -12.07 -4.70 -7.31
CA GLU A 35 -11.13 -4.84 -8.42
C GLU A 35 -9.74 -4.32 -7.98
N VAL A 36 -8.67 -5.00 -8.43
CA VAL A 36 -7.27 -4.57 -8.22
C VAL A 36 -6.58 -4.54 -9.55
N TYR A 37 -5.90 -3.46 -9.86
CA TYR A 37 -5.07 -3.33 -11.03
C TYR A 37 -3.67 -2.86 -10.65
N GLU A 38 -2.64 -3.58 -11.13
CA GLU A 38 -1.24 -3.31 -10.84
C GLU A 38 -0.54 -2.73 -12.07
N PHE A 39 0.10 -1.58 -11.89
CA PHE A 39 0.91 -0.94 -12.91
C PHE A 39 2.37 -1.35 -12.76
N LYS A 40 2.92 -1.98 -13.80
CA LYS A 40 4.36 -2.31 -13.85
C LYS A 40 5.20 -1.04 -13.77
N LYS A 41 6.26 -1.07 -12.96
CA LYS A 41 7.16 0.07 -12.69
C LYS A 41 6.47 1.27 -12.04
N GLY A 42 5.25 1.13 -11.55
CA GLY A 42 4.59 2.15 -10.74
C GLY A 42 5.21 2.20 -9.35
N HIS A 43 5.77 3.35 -8.97
CA HIS A 43 6.24 3.64 -7.62
C HIS A 43 5.11 4.20 -6.75
N HIS A 44 5.40 4.56 -5.52
CA HIS A 44 4.46 5.32 -4.69
C HIS A 44 4.07 6.62 -5.38
N SER A 45 2.78 6.97 -5.38
CA SER A 45 2.25 8.14 -6.11
C SER A 45 2.52 8.10 -7.63
N PHE A 46 2.43 6.92 -8.25
CA PHE A 46 2.68 6.73 -9.70
C PHE A 46 1.77 7.57 -10.60
N ASP A 47 0.67 8.07 -10.05
CA ASP A 47 -0.27 9.00 -10.71
C ASP A 47 0.11 10.48 -10.55
N SER A 48 1.24 10.78 -9.90
CA SER A 48 1.79 12.12 -9.74
C SER A 48 2.29 12.69 -11.07
N ILE A 49 2.34 14.03 -11.15
CA ILE A 49 3.02 14.77 -12.24
C ILE A 49 4.53 14.94 -11.97
N HIS A 50 4.98 14.65 -10.76
CA HIS A 50 6.38 14.77 -10.38
C HIS A 50 7.15 13.52 -10.80
N PRO A 51 8.39 13.65 -11.26
CA PRO A 51 9.23 12.51 -11.58
C PRO A 51 9.52 11.69 -10.34
N VAL A 52 9.85 10.42 -10.55
CA VAL A 52 10.25 9.53 -9.45
C VAL A 52 11.51 10.07 -8.78
N THR A 53 11.43 10.25 -7.47
CA THR A 53 12.52 10.71 -6.61
C THR A 53 12.65 9.79 -5.40
N PHE A 54 13.87 9.69 -4.88
CA PHE A 54 14.12 8.95 -3.64
C PHE A 54 13.99 9.87 -2.44
N TRP A 55 13.23 9.43 -1.43
CA TRP A 55 13.04 10.12 -0.16
C TRP A 55 13.77 9.36 0.95
N PRO A 56 14.93 9.81 1.39
CA PRO A 56 15.72 9.08 2.38
C PRO A 56 15.08 9.02 3.76
N GLU A 57 14.19 9.97 4.12
CA GLU A 57 13.50 10.02 5.41
C GLU A 57 12.16 9.26 5.40
N ALA A 58 11.72 8.76 4.26
CA ALA A 58 10.46 8.03 4.17
C ALA A 58 10.56 6.72 4.95
N LEU A 59 9.60 6.48 5.83
CA LEU A 59 9.47 5.20 6.52
C LEU A 59 8.93 4.15 5.56
N ALA A 60 9.80 3.31 5.02
CA ALA A 60 9.40 2.24 4.11
C ALA A 60 8.67 1.13 4.89
N ILE A 61 7.45 0.81 4.47
CA ILE A 61 6.67 -0.30 5.01
C ILE A 61 7.05 -1.55 4.20
N ASN A 62 7.66 -2.54 4.85
CA ASN A 62 7.92 -3.83 4.21
C ASN A 62 6.71 -4.78 4.35
N GLU A 63 6.71 -5.90 3.63
CA GLU A 63 5.62 -6.87 3.60
C GLU A 63 5.27 -7.48 4.96
N LYS A 64 6.21 -7.44 5.92
CA LYS A 64 6.06 -7.98 7.27
C LYS A 64 5.70 -6.92 8.29
N PHE A 65 5.69 -5.64 7.90
CA PHE A 65 5.76 -4.50 8.80
C PHE A 65 4.53 -4.34 9.69
N ALA A 66 3.33 -4.59 9.18
CA ALA A 66 2.14 -4.41 9.99
C ALA A 66 1.02 -5.39 9.61
N GLN A 67 0.48 -6.06 10.60
CA GLN A 67 -0.75 -6.83 10.47
C GLN A 67 -1.88 -6.09 11.18
N LEU A 68 -2.88 -5.64 10.42
CA LEU A 68 -4.12 -5.11 10.95
C LEU A 68 -5.05 -6.28 11.31
N LYS A 69 -5.46 -6.35 12.56
CA LYS A 69 -6.43 -7.36 13.05
C LYS A 69 -7.86 -6.87 12.91
N ASN A 70 -8.81 -7.80 13.02
CA ASN A 70 -10.25 -7.50 12.91
C ASN A 70 -10.77 -6.54 13.98
N ASP A 71 -10.11 -6.43 15.12
CA ASP A 71 -10.42 -5.50 16.21
C ASP A 71 -9.81 -4.11 16.00
N GLY A 72 -9.13 -3.90 14.87
CA GLY A 72 -8.45 -2.64 14.54
C GLY A 72 -7.05 -2.51 15.15
N SER A 73 -6.58 -3.48 15.92
CA SER A 73 -5.22 -3.45 16.47
C SER A 73 -4.17 -3.72 15.38
N ILE A 74 -3.00 -3.09 15.54
CA ILE A 74 -1.87 -3.22 14.63
C ILE A 74 -0.73 -3.94 15.34
N THR A 75 -0.19 -4.97 14.68
CA THR A 75 0.95 -5.74 15.16
C THR A 75 2.10 -5.64 14.16
N PHE A 76 3.27 -5.27 14.62
CA PHE A 76 4.52 -5.33 13.88
C PHE A 76 5.15 -6.73 14.05
N ILE A 77 5.68 -7.30 12.98
CA ILE A 77 6.40 -8.57 13.03
C ILE A 77 7.87 -8.32 12.72
N THR A 78 8.74 -8.61 13.68
CA THR A 78 10.20 -8.48 13.51
C THR A 78 10.73 -9.49 12.49
N ASP A 79 11.94 -9.29 11.99
CA ASP A 79 12.60 -10.23 11.08
C ASP A 79 12.78 -11.61 11.71
N GLU A 80 12.91 -11.67 13.04
CA GLU A 80 12.95 -12.92 13.84
C GLU A 80 11.56 -13.54 14.03
N GLY A 81 10.50 -12.92 13.54
CA GLY A 81 9.12 -13.39 13.68
C GLY A 81 8.44 -13.04 15.01
N LYS A 82 9.03 -12.16 15.82
CA LYS A 82 8.44 -11.70 17.09
C LYS A 82 7.35 -10.66 16.80
N ALA A 83 6.16 -10.87 17.39
CA ALA A 83 5.06 -9.93 17.31
C ALA A 83 5.21 -8.83 18.39
N MET A 84 5.11 -7.56 17.96
CA MET A 84 5.10 -6.38 18.82
C MET A 84 3.84 -5.56 18.57
N SER A 85 3.25 -4.97 19.62
CA SER A 85 2.16 -4.02 19.48
C SER A 85 2.63 -2.75 18.77
N ALA A 86 1.81 -2.15 17.91
CA ALA A 86 2.07 -0.88 17.24
C ALA A 86 0.91 0.12 17.44
N ASN A 87 0.11 -0.07 18.49
CA ASN A 87 -1.13 0.68 18.69
C ASN A 87 -0.92 2.04 19.39
N SER A 88 0.07 2.15 20.27
CA SER A 88 0.43 3.39 20.96
C SER A 88 1.67 4.06 20.37
N PHE A 89 1.93 5.29 20.76
CA PHE A 89 3.16 5.99 20.39
C PHE A 89 4.39 5.28 21.00
N GLU A 90 4.30 4.88 22.25
CA GLU A 90 5.35 4.17 22.98
C GLU A 90 5.68 2.81 22.34
N ASP A 91 4.65 2.10 21.86
CA ASP A 91 4.85 0.85 21.10
C ASP A 91 5.66 1.10 19.83
N ARG A 92 5.34 2.17 19.09
CA ARG A 92 6.04 2.52 17.85
C ARG A 92 7.49 2.92 18.11
N VAL A 93 7.77 3.66 19.18
CA VAL A 93 9.13 3.99 19.59
C VAL A 93 9.95 2.70 19.82
N LYS A 94 9.39 1.72 20.53
CA LYS A 94 10.07 0.42 20.76
C LYS A 94 10.35 -0.32 19.46
N ILE A 95 9.46 -0.23 18.47
CA ILE A 95 9.67 -0.83 17.15
C ILE A 95 10.84 -0.13 16.44
N PHE A 96 10.93 1.20 16.50
CA PHE A 96 12.08 1.93 15.94
C PHE A 96 13.41 1.55 16.61
N GLU A 97 13.39 1.26 17.91
CA GLU A 97 14.57 0.83 18.68
C GLU A 97 15.08 -0.55 18.24
N THR A 98 14.27 -1.40 17.60
CA THR A 98 14.74 -2.68 17.06
C THR A 98 15.76 -2.53 15.92
N GLY A 99 15.78 -1.37 15.26
CA GLY A 99 16.60 -1.14 14.07
C GLY A 99 16.12 -1.86 12.80
N GLU A 100 14.99 -2.57 12.87
CA GLU A 100 14.42 -3.30 11.72
C GLU A 100 13.59 -2.39 10.81
N VAL A 101 13.32 -1.17 11.25
CA VAL A 101 12.61 -0.17 10.47
C VAL A 101 13.53 0.38 9.39
N LYS A 102 13.12 0.27 8.13
CA LYS A 102 13.88 0.79 7.00
C LYS A 102 13.40 2.18 6.62
N PHE A 103 14.35 3.05 6.32
CA PHE A 103 14.12 4.37 5.76
C PHE A 103 14.55 4.40 4.30
N GLY A 104 13.90 5.29 3.55
CA GLY A 104 14.15 5.50 2.14
C GLY A 104 13.15 4.75 1.27
N ALA A 105 12.45 5.51 0.44
CA ALA A 105 11.51 4.99 -0.54
C ALA A 105 11.45 5.90 -1.77
N HIS A 106 10.98 5.34 -2.89
CA HIS A 106 10.77 6.09 -4.11
C HIS A 106 9.31 6.57 -4.19
N SER A 107 9.13 7.81 -4.62
CA SER A 107 7.81 8.39 -4.88
C SER A 107 7.85 9.24 -6.14
N GLY A 108 6.78 9.19 -6.90
CA GLY A 108 6.62 9.96 -8.13
C GLY A 108 6.02 9.15 -9.26
N GLY A 109 5.64 9.84 -10.33
CA GLY A 109 4.88 9.29 -11.44
C GLY A 109 5.64 9.25 -12.76
N ASP A 110 5.07 8.47 -13.66
CA ASP A 110 5.37 8.44 -15.08
C ASP A 110 4.09 8.81 -15.86
N TRP A 111 4.22 9.65 -16.87
CA TRP A 111 3.07 10.13 -17.64
C TRP A 111 2.25 9.01 -18.29
N SER A 112 2.89 7.94 -18.74
CA SER A 112 2.20 6.80 -19.37
C SER A 112 1.39 6.04 -18.34
N ILE A 113 1.98 5.74 -17.18
CA ILE A 113 1.31 5.05 -16.08
C ILE A 113 0.16 5.89 -15.54
N ARG A 114 0.38 7.21 -15.34
CA ARG A 114 -0.65 8.14 -14.91
C ARG A 114 -1.86 8.14 -15.84
N ARG A 115 -1.64 8.26 -17.16
CA ARG A 115 -2.72 8.25 -18.14
C ARG A 115 -3.50 6.94 -18.06
N ASP A 116 -2.81 5.81 -18.05
CA ASP A 116 -3.44 4.49 -18.00
C ASP A 116 -4.23 4.30 -16.68
N ALA A 117 -3.73 4.84 -15.56
CA ALA A 117 -4.43 4.82 -14.27
C ALA A 117 -5.72 5.65 -14.31
N MET A 118 -5.67 6.84 -14.92
CA MET A 118 -6.87 7.67 -15.10
C MET A 118 -7.89 6.99 -16.01
N ASP A 119 -7.46 6.36 -17.10
CA ASP A 119 -8.35 5.64 -18.02
C ASP A 119 -9.01 4.44 -17.32
N LYS A 120 -8.26 3.72 -16.47
CA LYS A 120 -8.81 2.64 -15.63
C LYS A 120 -9.85 3.17 -14.64
N ALA A 121 -9.53 4.25 -13.93
CA ALA A 121 -10.45 4.85 -12.97
C ALA A 121 -11.73 5.35 -13.64
N LEU A 122 -11.63 6.06 -14.77
CA LEU A 122 -12.78 6.55 -15.52
C LEU A 122 -13.64 5.41 -16.06
N SER A 123 -13.02 4.35 -16.60
CA SER A 123 -13.72 3.17 -17.10
C SER A 123 -14.49 2.46 -15.97
N PHE A 124 -13.86 2.32 -14.79
CA PHE A 124 -14.50 1.75 -13.63
C PHE A 124 -15.69 2.60 -13.15
N MET A 125 -15.52 3.93 -13.05
CA MET A 125 -16.61 4.83 -12.67
C MET A 125 -17.78 4.75 -13.66
N LYS A 126 -17.52 4.77 -14.97
CA LYS A 126 -18.58 4.61 -15.99
C LYS A 126 -19.35 3.31 -15.81
N LYS A 127 -18.66 2.19 -15.59
CA LYS A 127 -19.27 0.86 -15.33
C LYS A 127 -20.16 0.84 -14.08
N CYS A 128 -19.83 1.66 -13.06
CA CYS A 128 -20.52 1.65 -11.78
C CYS A 128 -21.68 2.66 -11.70
N LEU A 129 -21.66 3.71 -12.53
CA LEU A 129 -22.62 4.82 -12.47
C LEU A 129 -23.63 4.84 -13.63
N LEU A 130 -23.40 4.07 -14.68
CA LEU A 130 -24.27 3.92 -15.85
C LEU A 130 -24.81 2.50 -15.98
#